data_aeb873e08cbf003f10449420d3067950
#
_entry.id   aeb873e08cbf003f10449420d3067950
#
_cell.length_a   1.000
_cell.length_b   1.000
_cell.length_c   1.000
_cell.angle_alpha   90.00
_cell.angle_beta   90.00
_cell.angle_gamma   90.00
#
_symmetry.space_group_name_H-M   'P 1'
#
loop_
_entity.id
_entity.type
_entity.pdbx_description
1 polymer ?
#
loop_
_entity_poly.entity_id
_entity_poly.type
_entity_poly.pdbx_seq_one_letter_code
_entity_poly.pdbx_strand_id
1 'polypeptide(L)'
;MAFDTNDQILDEFLEEAREIFDQLDSDFVRLEQNPDDKKLVGNIFRAMHTLKGSSSFFAFRRLEKVAHSGESLLSRLRDGGLALTAPITDALLETADRLREIVHGISETRLEIEGDDRTLLATLKALTEGAPIEPALDVIPGPHTEPDIEAVITVTKDTVKSHDQILLDKPPIHATVSVAEAEPMVSAAETMLKENARNTDISAPVKVSVELLDNLMNLVSEMVLGRNRLLSFATHSGDMNFTSTVRTIDMITLELQERMMKTRMQPISQVWGKFPRLVRDLSQECDKKVELIQIGSETELDRTLLDGIRDPLVHIIRNSIDHGIETPQSRLELGKKDTGTITLRSMHENGMVVIEITDDGGGINIPLVAKKAVEKGLVSAERANKLSDREIIDFIYLPGFSTKEVITNLSGRGVGMDVVRTNVQSIGGSVDIATGSQGTKI
;
A
#
# COMPACT_ATOMS: atom_id res chain seq x y z
N MET A 1 22.28 -15.73 22.50
CA MET A 1 20.93 -15.34 22.99
C MET A 1 20.67 -13.83 23.07
N ALA A 2 21.64 -12.94 22.91
CA ALA A 2 21.39 -11.46 22.88
C ALA A 2 21.14 -10.90 21.47
N PHE A 3 21.42 -11.65 20.41
CA PHE A 3 21.22 -11.22 19.01
C PHE A 3 19.77 -11.36 18.54
N ASP A 4 18.97 -12.25 19.17
CA ASP A 4 17.59 -12.56 18.77
C ASP A 4 16.59 -11.44 19.12
N THR A 5 16.84 -10.71 20.18
CA THR A 5 15.89 -9.70 20.69
C THR A 5 15.93 -8.40 19.88
N ASN A 6 17.09 -8.01 19.34
CA ASN A 6 17.24 -6.77 18.58
C ASN A 6 16.66 -6.91 17.16
N ASP A 7 16.77 -8.10 16.59
CA ASP A 7 16.19 -8.41 15.28
C ASP A 7 14.66 -8.44 15.34
N GLN A 8 14.08 -8.99 16.42
CA GLN A 8 12.62 -8.97 16.63
C GLN A 8 12.06 -7.55 16.77
N ILE A 9 12.73 -6.68 17.54
CA ILE A 9 12.31 -5.28 17.70
C ILE A 9 12.42 -4.53 16.37
N LEU A 10 13.44 -4.82 15.56
CA LEU A 10 13.58 -4.24 14.23
C LEU A 10 12.44 -4.72 13.29
N ASP A 11 12.08 -6.00 13.33
CA ASP A 11 10.97 -6.52 12.52
C ASP A 11 9.63 -5.88 12.92
N GLU A 12 9.37 -5.70 14.22
CA GLU A 12 8.19 -4.98 14.71
C GLU A 12 8.16 -3.52 14.21
N PHE A 13 9.30 -2.83 14.26
CA PHE A 13 9.41 -1.48 13.71
C PHE A 13 9.13 -1.43 12.21
N LEU A 14 9.67 -2.38 11.44
CA LEU A 14 9.46 -2.43 9.98
C LEU A 14 8.00 -2.69 9.63
N GLU A 15 7.30 -3.50 10.42
CA GLU A 15 5.87 -3.77 10.25
C GLU A 15 5.03 -2.53 10.60
N GLU A 16 5.30 -1.89 11.75
CA GLU A 16 4.65 -0.63 12.15
C GLU A 16 4.87 0.48 11.11
N ALA A 17 6.09 0.62 10.60
CA ALA A 17 6.41 1.62 9.58
C ALA A 17 5.61 1.39 8.28
N ARG A 18 5.38 0.14 7.86
CA ARG A 18 4.54 -0.18 6.68
C ARG A 18 3.09 0.24 6.90
N GLU A 19 2.53 -0.07 8.07
CA GLU A 19 1.16 0.34 8.42
C GLU A 19 1.02 1.88 8.39
N ILE A 20 2.01 2.59 8.94
CA ILE A 20 2.07 4.06 8.93
C ILE A 20 2.08 4.59 7.49
N PHE A 21 2.90 4.04 6.59
CA PHE A 21 2.96 4.51 5.20
C PHE A 21 1.66 4.28 4.44
N ASP A 22 1.00 3.13 4.64
CA ASP A 22 -0.27 2.84 3.99
C ASP A 22 -1.36 3.83 4.44
N GLN A 23 -1.35 4.24 5.71
CA GLN A 23 -2.25 5.26 6.22
C GLN A 23 -1.91 6.66 5.70
N LEU A 24 -0.62 7.03 5.64
CA LEU A 24 -0.17 8.34 5.17
C LEU A 24 -0.58 8.62 3.73
N ASP A 25 -0.49 7.63 2.82
CA ASP A 25 -0.92 7.79 1.42
C ASP A 25 -2.38 8.22 1.31
N SER A 26 -3.26 7.56 2.06
CA SER A 26 -4.68 7.92 2.12
C SER A 26 -4.92 9.29 2.76
N ASP A 27 -4.21 9.58 3.84
CA ASP A 27 -4.39 10.81 4.62
C ASP A 27 -3.89 12.04 3.85
N PHE A 28 -2.80 11.95 3.09
CA PHE A 28 -2.34 13.06 2.25
C PHE A 28 -3.31 13.41 1.12
N VAL A 29 -3.86 12.41 0.44
CA VAL A 29 -4.86 12.65 -0.62
C VAL A 29 -6.15 13.27 -0.04
N ARG A 30 -6.60 12.78 1.12
CA ARG A 30 -7.75 13.38 1.83
C ARG A 30 -7.48 14.79 2.31
N LEU A 31 -6.24 15.08 2.71
CA LEU A 31 -5.83 16.40 3.15
C LEU A 31 -5.84 17.41 1.99
N GLU A 32 -5.47 16.98 0.78
CA GLU A 32 -5.56 17.81 -0.43
C GLU A 32 -7.01 18.18 -0.76
N GLN A 33 -7.94 17.21 -0.61
CA GLN A 33 -9.38 17.44 -0.81
C GLN A 33 -10.00 18.32 0.27
N ASN A 34 -9.46 18.27 1.51
CA ASN A 34 -9.94 19.01 2.68
C ASN A 34 -8.78 19.71 3.40
N PRO A 35 -8.23 20.80 2.82
CA PRO A 35 -7.01 21.46 3.32
C PRO A 35 -7.11 21.99 4.76
N ASP A 36 -8.33 22.26 5.24
CA ASP A 36 -8.62 22.82 6.57
C ASP A 36 -8.85 21.74 7.65
N ASP A 37 -8.73 20.45 7.33
CA ASP A 37 -8.94 19.38 8.31
C ASP A 37 -7.73 19.24 9.26
N LYS A 38 -7.81 20.00 10.36
CA LYS A 38 -6.79 20.01 11.43
C LYS A 38 -6.59 18.64 12.10
N LYS A 39 -7.62 17.79 12.11
CA LYS A 39 -7.49 16.44 12.69
C LYS A 39 -6.62 15.56 11.81
N LEU A 40 -6.82 15.68 10.50
CA LEU A 40 -6.06 14.94 9.51
C LEU A 40 -4.58 15.35 9.52
N VAL A 41 -4.30 16.67 9.51
CA VAL A 41 -2.93 17.20 9.71
C VAL A 41 -2.31 16.67 11.01
N GLY A 42 -3.09 16.63 12.10
CA GLY A 42 -2.63 16.10 13.38
C GLY A 42 -2.34 14.59 13.35
N ASN A 43 -3.06 13.81 12.54
CA ASN A 43 -2.80 12.38 12.35
C ASN A 43 -1.50 12.15 11.58
N ILE A 44 -1.34 12.84 10.44
CA ILE A 44 -0.13 12.79 9.60
C ILE A 44 1.10 13.23 10.41
N PHE A 45 0.97 14.30 11.20
CA PHE A 45 2.05 14.75 12.09
C PHE A 45 2.46 13.65 13.08
N ARG A 46 1.49 12.98 13.74
CA ARG A 46 1.79 11.90 14.70
C ARG A 46 2.48 10.71 14.02
N ALA A 47 2.05 10.34 12.83
CA ALA A 47 2.67 9.28 12.03
C ALA A 47 4.15 9.59 11.74
N MET A 48 4.45 10.80 11.26
CA MET A 48 5.82 11.26 11.02
C MET A 48 6.66 11.34 12.30
N HIS A 49 6.05 11.78 13.42
CA HIS A 49 6.69 11.81 14.72
C HIS A 49 7.07 10.43 15.24
N THR A 50 6.19 9.44 15.06
CA THR A 50 6.45 8.04 15.41
C THR A 50 7.62 7.48 14.60
N LEU A 51 7.62 7.65 13.28
CA LEU A 51 8.73 7.23 12.42
C LEU A 51 10.07 7.85 12.84
N LYS A 52 10.08 9.15 13.14
CA LYS A 52 11.28 9.84 13.64
C LYS A 52 11.74 9.26 14.98
N GLY A 53 10.83 9.05 15.93
CA GLY A 53 11.15 8.51 17.25
C GLY A 53 11.75 7.11 17.17
N SER A 54 11.13 6.22 16.41
CA SER A 54 11.61 4.85 16.21
C SER A 54 12.94 4.82 15.45
N SER A 55 13.13 5.67 14.43
CA SER A 55 14.39 5.77 13.68
C SER A 55 15.57 6.21 14.56
N SER A 56 15.34 7.10 15.51
CA SER A 56 16.34 7.56 16.47
C SER A 56 16.78 6.42 17.42
N PHE A 57 15.84 5.54 17.83
CA PHE A 57 16.13 4.37 18.66
C PHE A 57 17.09 3.40 17.96
N PHE A 58 16.94 3.17 16.67
CA PHE A 58 17.79 2.29 15.86
C PHE A 58 19.03 3.00 15.29
N ALA A 59 19.23 4.27 15.58
CA ALA A 59 20.29 5.12 15.04
C ALA A 59 20.28 5.22 13.49
N PHE A 60 19.11 5.12 12.86
CA PHE A 60 18.90 5.35 11.43
C PHE A 60 18.88 6.85 11.12
N ARG A 61 20.07 7.41 10.91
CA ARG A 61 20.27 8.87 10.80
C ARG A 61 19.65 9.50 9.57
N ARG A 62 19.64 8.79 8.45
CA ARG A 62 19.04 9.25 7.20
C ARG A 62 17.51 9.29 7.33
N LEU A 63 16.92 8.21 7.83
CA LEU A 63 15.49 8.09 8.10
C LEU A 63 15.02 9.18 9.08
N GLU A 64 15.73 9.34 10.20
CA GLU A 64 15.46 10.37 11.21
C GLU A 64 15.46 11.78 10.60
N LYS A 65 16.46 12.11 9.78
CA LYS A 65 16.62 13.43 9.18
C LYS A 65 15.51 13.78 8.21
N VAL A 66 15.10 12.82 7.37
CA VAL A 66 14.01 13.00 6.40
C VAL A 66 12.68 13.13 7.15
N ALA A 67 12.40 12.23 8.11
CA ALA A 67 11.18 12.28 8.93
C ALA A 67 11.07 13.59 9.74
N HIS A 68 12.17 14.06 10.33
CA HIS A 68 12.21 15.34 11.06
C HIS A 68 11.90 16.54 10.17
N SER A 69 12.40 16.56 8.93
CA SER A 69 12.13 17.66 8.01
C SER A 69 10.65 17.71 7.58
N GLY A 70 10.04 16.55 7.31
CA GLY A 70 8.60 16.43 7.04
C GLY A 70 7.74 16.82 8.25
N GLU A 71 8.12 16.37 9.45
CA GLU A 71 7.46 16.75 10.70
C GLU A 71 7.50 18.28 10.95
N SER A 72 8.61 18.92 10.62
CA SER A 72 8.78 20.37 10.79
C SER A 72 7.81 21.15 9.89
N LEU A 73 7.62 20.73 8.64
CA LEU A 73 6.66 21.33 7.70
C LEU A 73 5.22 21.10 8.17
N LEU A 74 4.89 19.88 8.61
CA LEU A 74 3.57 19.54 9.17
C LEU A 74 3.24 20.32 10.45
N SER A 75 4.23 20.60 11.31
CA SER A 75 4.04 21.44 12.49
C SER A 75 3.60 22.84 12.11
N ARG A 76 4.21 23.46 11.09
CA ARG A 76 3.83 24.78 10.59
C ARG A 76 2.42 24.81 9.99
N LEU A 77 2.02 23.74 9.29
CA LEU A 77 0.66 23.58 8.79
C LEU A 77 -0.36 23.45 9.93
N ARG A 78 -0.08 22.58 10.90
CA ARG A 78 -0.94 22.35 12.06
C ARG A 78 -1.15 23.62 12.88
N ASP A 79 -0.08 24.37 13.09
CA ASP A 79 -0.08 25.60 13.90
C ASP A 79 -0.66 26.82 13.14
N GLY A 80 -1.08 26.61 11.86
CA GLY A 80 -1.68 27.67 11.03
C GLY A 80 -0.67 28.68 10.49
N GLY A 81 0.63 28.39 10.59
CA GLY A 81 1.70 29.26 10.08
C GLY A 81 1.90 29.15 8.56
N LEU A 82 1.32 28.12 7.93
CA LEU A 82 1.30 27.91 6.48
C LEU A 82 -0.08 27.43 6.04
N ALA A 83 -0.49 27.82 4.84
CA ALA A 83 -1.65 27.23 4.18
C ALA A 83 -1.20 26.04 3.33
N LEU A 84 -2.01 24.98 3.25
CA LEU A 84 -1.73 23.85 2.39
C LEU A 84 -1.81 24.28 0.92
N THR A 85 -0.77 23.98 0.17
CA THR A 85 -0.68 24.25 -1.27
C THR A 85 -0.22 22.99 -2.00
N ALA A 86 -0.48 22.89 -3.30
CA ALA A 86 -0.04 21.74 -4.09
C ALA A 86 1.47 21.44 -3.94
N PRO A 87 2.40 22.43 -3.98
CA PRO A 87 3.82 22.17 -3.75
C PRO A 87 4.13 21.59 -2.37
N ILE A 88 3.38 21.98 -1.34
CA ILE A 88 3.55 21.43 0.02
C ILE A 88 3.08 19.98 0.06
N THR A 89 1.94 19.67 -0.56
CA THR A 89 1.43 18.29 -0.65
C THR A 89 2.39 17.40 -1.42
N ASP A 90 2.91 17.88 -2.55
CA ASP A 90 3.88 17.14 -3.37
C ASP A 90 5.17 16.83 -2.57
N ALA A 91 5.71 17.82 -1.86
CA ALA A 91 6.90 17.63 -1.03
C ALA A 91 6.66 16.66 0.15
N LEU A 92 5.47 16.66 0.75
CA LEU A 92 5.11 15.72 1.81
C LEU A 92 4.93 14.29 1.27
N LEU A 93 4.34 14.12 0.09
CA LEU A 93 4.24 12.84 -0.59
C LEU A 93 5.62 12.30 -0.96
N GLU A 94 6.49 13.14 -1.55
CA GLU A 94 7.88 12.77 -1.84
C GLU A 94 8.65 12.37 -0.57
N THR A 95 8.37 13.05 0.55
CA THR A 95 8.94 12.69 1.86
C THR A 95 8.50 11.29 2.27
N ALA A 96 7.21 10.96 2.17
CA ALA A 96 6.70 9.63 2.50
C ALA A 96 7.31 8.54 1.60
N ASP A 97 7.49 8.82 0.30
CA ASP A 97 8.14 7.90 -0.63
C ASP A 97 9.59 7.65 -0.28
N ARG A 98 10.32 8.71 0.06
CA ARG A 98 11.72 8.59 0.46
C ARG A 98 11.88 7.80 1.75
N LEU A 99 11.01 8.03 2.74
CA LEU A 99 11.00 7.26 3.98
C LEU A 99 10.69 5.78 3.71
N ARG A 100 9.76 5.49 2.82
CA ARG A 100 9.41 4.12 2.39
C ARG A 100 10.58 3.42 1.71
N GLU A 101 11.29 4.11 0.81
CA GLU A 101 12.49 3.59 0.15
C GLU A 101 13.57 3.22 1.17
N ILE A 102 13.84 4.11 2.15
CA ILE A 102 14.83 3.86 3.21
C ILE A 102 14.43 2.65 4.05
N VAL A 103 13.16 2.58 4.51
CA VAL A 103 12.65 1.46 5.32
C VAL A 103 12.69 0.15 4.52
N HIS A 104 12.36 0.18 3.23
CA HIS A 104 12.47 -1.00 2.37
C HIS A 104 13.93 -1.48 2.26
N GLY A 105 14.88 -0.58 2.04
CA GLY A 105 16.30 -0.92 2.04
C GLY A 105 16.76 -1.52 3.38
N ILE A 106 16.30 -0.98 4.51
CA ILE A 106 16.59 -1.54 5.84
C ILE A 106 15.97 -2.94 5.97
N SER A 107 14.78 -3.18 5.43
CA SER A 107 14.14 -4.51 5.50
C SER A 107 14.92 -5.59 4.75
N GLU A 108 15.60 -5.24 3.66
CA GLU A 108 16.39 -6.17 2.86
C GLU A 108 17.80 -6.39 3.41
N THR A 109 18.45 -5.32 3.88
CA THR A 109 19.88 -5.35 4.25
C THR A 109 20.14 -5.32 5.74
N ARG A 110 19.11 -5.06 6.56
CA ARG A 110 19.20 -4.81 8.02
C ARG A 110 20.09 -3.60 8.36
N LEU A 111 20.47 -2.80 7.38
CA LEU A 111 21.30 -1.61 7.52
C LEU A 111 20.66 -0.44 6.76
N GLU A 112 20.89 0.77 7.25
CA GLU A 112 20.49 1.97 6.52
C GLU A 112 21.41 2.18 5.31
N ILE A 113 20.81 2.28 4.11
CA ILE A 113 21.53 2.49 2.85
C ILE A 113 21.82 3.98 2.68
N GLU A 114 23.01 4.34 2.24
CA GLU A 114 23.34 5.71 1.88
C GLU A 114 22.55 6.16 0.63
N GLY A 115 22.17 7.43 0.60
CA GLY A 115 21.45 8.03 -0.52
C GLY A 115 21.50 9.55 -0.47
N ASP A 116 21.15 10.19 -1.59
CA ASP A 116 21.18 11.64 -1.72
C ASP A 116 19.78 12.24 -1.52
N ASP A 117 19.54 12.79 -0.34
CA ASP A 117 18.28 13.45 0.02
C ASP A 117 18.41 14.99 0.04
N ARG A 118 19.52 15.56 -0.46
CA ARG A 118 19.81 17.00 -0.37
C ARG A 118 18.75 17.85 -1.03
N THR A 119 18.25 17.45 -2.20
CA THR A 119 17.23 18.19 -2.94
C THR A 119 15.93 18.23 -2.15
N LEU A 120 15.42 17.07 -1.69
CA LEU A 120 14.21 16.98 -0.90
C LEU A 120 14.31 17.79 0.40
N LEU A 121 15.42 17.66 1.13
CA LEU A 121 15.64 18.39 2.37
C LEU A 121 15.71 19.91 2.15
N ALA A 122 16.28 20.37 1.03
CA ALA A 122 16.30 21.78 0.66
C ALA A 122 14.91 22.30 0.33
N THR A 123 14.12 21.52 -0.43
CA THR A 123 12.71 21.85 -0.75
C THR A 123 11.86 21.93 0.50
N LEU A 124 11.93 20.94 1.40
CA LEU A 124 11.19 20.95 2.67
C LEU A 124 11.56 22.14 3.54
N LYS A 125 12.85 22.49 3.58
CA LYS A 125 13.32 23.66 4.34
C LYS A 125 12.79 24.96 3.75
N ALA A 126 12.88 25.14 2.42
CA ALA A 126 12.37 26.34 1.73
C ALA A 126 10.86 26.53 1.97
N LEU A 127 10.08 25.45 1.86
CA LEU A 127 8.63 25.45 2.14
C LEU A 127 8.33 25.77 3.60
N THR A 128 9.11 25.23 4.54
CA THR A 128 8.95 25.48 5.97
C THR A 128 9.25 26.95 6.31
N GLU A 129 10.23 27.56 5.65
CA GLU A 129 10.61 28.96 5.85
C GLU A 129 9.70 29.94 5.08
N GLY A 130 8.83 29.45 4.18
CA GLY A 130 7.92 30.28 3.37
C GLY A 130 8.63 31.01 2.22
N ALA A 131 9.78 30.51 1.78
CA ALA A 131 10.50 31.08 0.65
C ALA A 131 9.84 30.65 -0.68
N PRO A 132 9.75 31.54 -1.70
CA PRO A 132 9.26 31.15 -3.02
C PRO A 132 10.22 30.13 -3.65
N ILE A 133 9.66 29.02 -4.13
CA ILE A 133 10.40 28.01 -4.89
C ILE A 133 10.55 28.55 -6.30
N GLU A 134 11.79 28.92 -6.70
CA GLU A 134 12.07 29.08 -8.13
C GLU A 134 12.07 27.69 -8.78
N PRO A 135 11.34 27.48 -9.90
CA PRO A 135 11.42 26.21 -10.62
C PRO A 135 12.86 25.98 -11.06
N ALA A 136 13.42 24.83 -10.68
CA ALA A 136 14.73 24.42 -11.15
C ALA A 136 14.67 24.32 -12.68
N LEU A 137 15.31 25.27 -13.36
CA LEU A 137 15.56 25.22 -14.80
C LEU A 137 16.42 23.99 -15.06
N ASP A 138 15.91 23.06 -15.87
CA ASP A 138 16.63 21.92 -16.41
C ASP A 138 17.97 22.39 -16.99
N VAL A 139 19.05 22.13 -16.28
CA VAL A 139 20.41 22.31 -16.79
C VAL A 139 20.68 21.10 -17.68
N ILE A 140 20.50 21.31 -18.99
CA ILE A 140 20.99 20.39 -20.03
C ILE A 140 22.51 20.24 -19.86
N PRO A 141 23.07 19.04 -19.66
CA PRO A 141 24.50 18.87 -19.58
C PRO A 141 25.13 19.12 -20.96
N GLY A 142 25.90 20.20 -21.08
CA GLY A 142 26.78 20.46 -22.23
C GLY A 142 27.98 19.50 -22.22
N PRO A 143 28.68 19.34 -23.36
CA PRO A 143 29.65 18.26 -23.57
C PRO A 143 30.90 18.39 -22.70
N HIS A 144 31.31 17.23 -22.22
CA HIS A 144 32.51 17.00 -21.40
C HIS A 144 33.79 17.62 -21.98
N THR A 145 34.41 18.49 -21.20
CA THR A 145 35.83 18.76 -21.28
C THR A 145 36.48 18.22 -20.02
N GLU A 146 37.40 17.28 -20.22
CA GLU A 146 38.26 16.72 -19.17
C GLU A 146 39.12 17.81 -18.55
N PRO A 147 39.38 17.82 -17.24
CA PRO A 147 40.51 18.51 -16.67
C PRO A 147 41.65 17.55 -16.29
N ASP A 148 42.83 17.97 -16.69
CA ASP A 148 44.12 17.38 -16.42
C ASP A 148 44.39 17.07 -14.95
N ILE A 149 45.04 15.93 -14.75
CA ILE A 149 45.57 15.47 -13.48
C ILE A 149 46.92 16.12 -13.25
N GLU A 150 47.07 17.00 -12.27
CA GLU A 150 48.36 17.23 -11.63
C GLU A 150 48.22 17.20 -10.10
N ALA A 151 49.09 16.39 -9.54
CA ALA A 151 49.20 16.04 -8.14
C ALA A 151 49.78 17.18 -7.29
N VAL A 152 49.26 17.34 -6.07
CA VAL A 152 50.08 17.78 -4.94
C VAL A 152 49.72 16.97 -3.70
N ILE A 153 50.62 16.08 -3.36
CA ILE A 153 50.70 15.39 -2.08
C ILE A 153 51.36 16.36 -1.09
N THR A 154 50.70 16.66 0.03
CA THR A 154 51.44 17.20 1.19
C THR A 154 50.97 16.43 2.45
N VAL A 155 51.91 15.64 2.92
CA VAL A 155 51.83 14.91 4.20
C VAL A 155 52.27 15.86 5.30
N THR A 156 51.48 15.98 6.37
CA THR A 156 52.02 16.41 7.67
C THR A 156 51.56 15.43 8.74
N LYS A 157 52.52 14.73 9.28
CA LYS A 157 52.49 13.94 10.52
C LYS A 157 52.59 14.86 11.74
N ASP A 158 52.23 14.25 12.87
CA ASP A 158 52.46 14.61 14.28
C ASP A 158 51.21 15.23 14.95
N THR A 159 50.72 14.70 16.03
CA THR A 159 51.36 14.25 17.26
C THR A 159 50.39 13.40 18.09
N VAL A 160 50.89 12.23 18.53
CA VAL A 160 50.35 11.44 19.63
C VAL A 160 50.70 12.09 20.96
N LYS A 161 49.74 12.26 21.85
CA LYS A 161 50.01 12.28 23.32
C LYS A 161 48.89 11.65 24.09
N SER A 162 49.23 10.53 24.69
CA SER A 162 48.58 9.86 25.81
C SER A 162 48.61 10.74 27.08
N HIS A 163 47.53 10.68 27.87
CA HIS A 163 47.65 10.81 29.32
C HIS A 163 46.61 9.98 30.02
N ASP A 164 47.13 9.13 30.89
CA ASP A 164 46.52 8.26 31.88
C ASP A 164 45.80 9.02 33.01
N GLN A 165 44.88 8.28 33.64
CA GLN A 165 44.50 8.27 35.08
C GLN A 165 43.96 9.56 35.71
N ILE A 166 42.72 9.48 36.27
CA ILE A 166 42.45 9.86 37.65
C ILE A 166 41.26 9.04 38.18
N LEU A 167 41.59 8.42 39.31
CA LEU A 167 40.82 7.62 40.26
C LEU A 167 39.61 8.32 40.93
N LEU A 168 38.58 7.50 41.20
CA LEU A 168 37.82 7.36 42.44
C LEU A 168 37.57 8.59 43.36
N ASP A 169 36.27 8.92 43.54
CA ASP A 169 35.76 9.21 44.88
C ASP A 169 34.24 8.95 44.99
N LYS A 170 33.87 8.06 45.93
CA LYS A 170 32.51 7.86 46.41
C LYS A 170 32.38 8.52 47.80
N PRO A 171 31.30 9.27 48.10
CA PRO A 171 30.93 9.49 49.50
C PRO A 171 29.83 8.52 49.98
N PRO A 172 29.78 8.28 51.29
CA PRO A 172 29.01 7.17 51.91
C PRO A 172 27.56 7.55 52.20
N ILE A 173 26.72 6.53 52.10
CA ILE A 173 25.30 6.58 52.47
C ILE A 173 25.17 6.34 53.98
N HIS A 174 24.65 7.31 54.72
CA HIS A 174 24.11 7.08 56.07
C HIS A 174 22.59 6.91 55.98
N ALA A 175 22.14 5.70 56.31
CA ALA A 175 20.75 5.40 56.56
C ALA A 175 20.41 5.71 58.01
N THR A 176 19.39 6.54 58.22
CA THR A 176 18.71 6.64 59.51
C THR A 176 17.29 6.14 59.34
N VAL A 177 17.03 5.00 60.00
CA VAL A 177 15.70 4.42 60.10
C VAL A 177 14.93 5.12 61.21
N SER A 178 13.77 5.73 60.90
CA SER A 178 12.77 6.12 61.86
C SER A 178 11.55 5.22 61.71
N VAL A 179 11.24 4.49 62.78
CA VAL A 179 10.05 3.68 62.93
C VAL A 179 8.90 4.58 63.34
N ALA A 180 7.84 4.65 62.54
CA ALA A 180 6.53 5.18 62.95
C ALA A 180 5.45 4.19 62.58
N GLU A 181 4.56 4.00 63.51
CA GLU A 181 3.51 2.97 63.64
C GLU A 181 2.61 2.80 62.41
N ALA A 182 2.25 1.52 62.17
CA ALA A 182 1.32 1.06 61.13
C ALA A 182 -0.13 1.19 61.64
N GLU A 183 -0.95 1.90 60.86
CA GLU A 183 -2.42 1.71 60.86
C GLU A 183 -2.85 1.03 59.56
N PRO A 184 -3.95 0.24 59.53
CA PRO A 184 -4.18 -0.80 58.56
C PRO A 184 -4.71 -0.25 57.23
N MET A 185 -3.89 -0.27 56.17
CA MET A 185 -4.28 -0.02 54.80
C MET A 185 -4.90 -1.27 54.13
N VAL A 186 -6.12 -1.65 54.54
CA VAL A 186 -6.89 -2.73 53.86
C VAL A 186 -7.92 -2.20 52.85
N SER A 187 -8.19 -0.90 52.85
CA SER A 187 -9.25 -0.31 52.02
C SER A 187 -8.85 0.13 50.59
N ALA A 188 -7.57 0.42 50.34
CA ALA A 188 -7.12 0.92 49.03
C ALA A 188 -6.84 -0.20 48.00
N ALA A 189 -6.39 -1.37 48.47
CA ALA A 189 -6.11 -2.51 47.60
C ALA A 189 -7.38 -3.17 47.04
N GLU A 190 -8.47 -3.22 47.83
CA GLU A 190 -9.75 -3.74 47.36
C GLU A 190 -10.45 -2.79 46.37
N THR A 191 -10.25 -1.50 46.48
CA THR A 191 -10.80 -0.52 45.52
C THR A 191 -10.03 -0.56 44.19
N MET A 192 -8.72 -0.68 44.20
CA MET A 192 -7.91 -0.82 43.00
C MET A 192 -8.10 -2.19 42.30
N LEU A 193 -8.38 -3.25 43.03
CA LEU A 193 -8.76 -4.55 42.44
C LEU A 193 -10.15 -4.56 41.82
N LYS A 194 -11.10 -3.73 42.34
CA LYS A 194 -12.42 -3.57 41.74
C LYS A 194 -12.46 -2.61 40.56
N GLU A 195 -11.58 -1.63 40.48
CA GLU A 195 -11.44 -0.75 39.30
C GLU A 195 -10.68 -1.43 38.17
N ASN A 196 -9.65 -2.25 38.43
CA ASN A 196 -8.97 -3.04 37.42
C ASN A 196 -9.82 -4.20 36.85
N ALA A 197 -10.84 -4.67 37.61
CA ALA A 197 -11.77 -5.71 37.14
C ALA A 197 -12.90 -5.17 36.24
N ARG A 198 -13.06 -3.86 36.09
CA ARG A 198 -14.09 -3.22 35.23
C ARG A 198 -13.56 -2.71 33.89
N ASN A 199 -12.27 -2.72 33.65
CA ASN A 199 -11.63 -2.25 32.41
C ASN A 199 -10.81 -3.33 31.66
N THR A 200 -11.10 -4.60 31.90
CA THR A 200 -10.68 -5.65 30.96
C THR A 200 -11.73 -5.76 29.86
N ASP A 201 -11.82 -4.77 29.02
CA ASP A 201 -12.28 -4.96 27.66
C ASP A 201 -11.20 -5.80 26.96
N ILE A 202 -11.41 -7.13 27.02
CA ILE A 202 -10.55 -8.13 26.42
C ILE A 202 -10.84 -8.10 24.91
N SER A 203 -10.31 -7.11 24.20
CA SER A 203 -10.19 -7.19 22.75
C SER A 203 -8.92 -6.48 22.26
N ALA A 204 -7.79 -6.79 22.88
CA ALA A 204 -6.53 -6.55 22.20
C ALA A 204 -6.46 -7.57 21.05
N PRO A 205 -6.29 -7.12 19.78
CA PRO A 205 -6.14 -8.05 18.67
C PRO A 205 -4.94 -8.95 18.92
N VAL A 206 -5.16 -10.26 18.87
CA VAL A 206 -4.07 -11.24 18.96
C VAL A 206 -3.36 -11.24 17.61
N LYS A 207 -2.11 -10.78 17.58
CA LYS A 207 -1.27 -10.86 16.37
C LYS A 207 -0.90 -12.34 16.13
N VAL A 208 -1.32 -12.88 15.00
CA VAL A 208 -1.00 -14.24 14.54
C VAL A 208 -0.12 -14.10 13.30
N SER A 209 1.01 -14.84 13.25
CA SER A 209 1.87 -14.79 12.07
C SER A 209 1.15 -15.35 10.83
N VAL A 210 1.38 -14.73 9.70
CA VAL A 210 0.81 -15.14 8.40
C VAL A 210 1.24 -16.56 8.04
N GLU A 211 2.50 -16.89 8.31
CA GLU A 211 3.06 -18.22 8.08
C GLU A 211 2.32 -19.32 8.86
N LEU A 212 1.92 -19.03 10.12
CA LEU A 212 1.12 -19.95 10.89
C LEU A 212 -0.26 -20.17 10.28
N LEU A 213 -0.93 -19.10 9.81
CA LEU A 213 -2.22 -19.21 9.14
C LEU A 213 -2.12 -19.98 7.82
N ASP A 214 -1.08 -19.77 7.03
CA ASP A 214 -0.83 -20.51 5.79
C ASP A 214 -0.59 -22.01 6.06
N ASN A 215 0.18 -22.34 7.08
CA ASN A 215 0.41 -23.72 7.53
C ASN A 215 -0.89 -24.40 7.98
N LEU A 216 -1.74 -23.68 8.74
CA LEU A 216 -3.05 -24.20 9.15
C LEU A 216 -3.97 -24.43 7.95
N MET A 217 -3.97 -23.53 6.96
CA MET A 217 -4.74 -23.70 5.72
C MET A 217 -4.28 -24.94 4.92
N ASN A 218 -2.98 -25.20 4.85
CA ASN A 218 -2.44 -26.39 4.20
C ASN A 218 -2.92 -27.67 4.91
N LEU A 219 -2.89 -27.70 6.26
CA LEU A 219 -3.40 -28.83 7.04
C LEU A 219 -4.92 -29.04 6.83
N VAL A 220 -5.69 -27.96 6.78
CA VAL A 220 -7.14 -28.04 6.47
C VAL A 220 -7.36 -28.61 5.07
N SER A 221 -6.55 -28.21 4.08
CA SER A 221 -6.63 -28.74 2.71
C SER A 221 -6.33 -30.23 2.65
N GLU A 222 -5.31 -30.71 3.38
CA GLU A 222 -5.01 -32.14 3.51
C GLU A 222 -6.16 -32.88 4.17
N MET A 223 -6.76 -32.31 5.21
CA MET A 223 -7.90 -32.90 5.90
C MET A 223 -9.13 -33.02 4.97
N VAL A 224 -9.40 -32.01 4.10
CA VAL A 224 -10.43 -32.06 3.06
C VAL A 224 -10.17 -33.21 2.08
N LEU A 225 -8.92 -33.43 1.65
CA LEU A 225 -8.56 -34.56 0.79
C LEU A 225 -8.78 -35.91 1.47
N GLY A 226 -8.40 -36.01 2.75
CA GLY A 226 -8.67 -37.22 3.57
C GLY A 226 -10.16 -37.49 3.72
N ARG A 227 -10.96 -36.45 4.01
CA ARG A 227 -12.41 -36.53 4.10
C ARG A 227 -13.04 -37.01 2.76
N ASN A 228 -12.60 -36.48 1.63
CA ASN A 228 -13.12 -36.89 0.32
C ASN A 228 -12.88 -38.39 0.05
N ARG A 229 -11.71 -38.91 0.45
CA ARG A 229 -11.42 -40.35 0.39
C ARG A 229 -12.36 -41.17 1.29
N LEU A 230 -12.58 -40.72 2.55
CA LEU A 230 -13.50 -41.38 3.48
C LEU A 230 -14.95 -41.41 2.96
N LEU A 231 -15.43 -40.31 2.37
CA LEU A 231 -16.75 -40.24 1.74
C LEU A 231 -16.88 -41.27 0.59
N SER A 232 -15.85 -41.38 -0.24
CA SER A 232 -15.82 -42.37 -1.31
C SER A 232 -15.89 -43.83 -0.77
N PHE A 233 -15.18 -44.11 0.33
CA PHE A 233 -15.28 -45.45 0.95
C PHE A 233 -16.64 -45.68 1.63
N ALA A 234 -17.21 -44.65 2.28
CA ALA A 234 -18.52 -44.76 2.95
C ALA A 234 -19.65 -45.11 1.97
N THR A 235 -19.61 -44.57 0.73
CA THR A 235 -20.61 -44.89 -0.29
C THR A 235 -20.60 -46.37 -0.74
N HIS A 236 -19.51 -47.11 -0.50
CA HIS A 236 -19.36 -48.49 -0.90
C HIS A 236 -19.43 -49.48 0.26
N SER A 237 -19.40 -49.04 1.52
CA SER A 237 -19.25 -49.94 2.69
C SER A 237 -20.55 -50.57 3.16
N GLY A 238 -21.72 -50.03 2.81
CA GLY A 238 -23.03 -50.50 3.30
C GLY A 238 -23.26 -50.45 4.82
N ASP A 239 -22.26 -50.00 5.62
CA ASP A 239 -22.35 -49.83 7.07
C ASP A 239 -22.93 -48.47 7.40
N MET A 240 -24.11 -48.48 8.02
CA MET A 240 -24.82 -47.26 8.41
C MET A 240 -24.08 -46.47 9.51
N ASN A 241 -23.42 -47.15 10.45
CA ASN A 241 -22.67 -46.49 11.54
C ASN A 241 -21.44 -45.82 10.98
N PHE A 242 -20.71 -46.49 10.10
CA PHE A 242 -19.55 -45.91 9.41
C PHE A 242 -19.97 -44.71 8.58
N THR A 243 -21.03 -44.82 7.79
CA THR A 243 -21.55 -43.72 6.97
C THR A 243 -21.98 -42.50 7.80
N SER A 244 -22.64 -42.73 8.97
CA SER A 244 -23.01 -41.63 9.87
C SER A 244 -21.79 -40.93 10.50
N THR A 245 -20.76 -41.69 10.87
CA THR A 245 -19.52 -41.14 11.42
C THR A 245 -18.78 -40.30 10.38
N VAL A 246 -18.68 -40.77 9.12
CA VAL A 246 -18.06 -40.03 8.02
C VAL A 246 -18.82 -38.73 7.72
N ARG A 247 -20.16 -38.73 7.79
CA ARG A 247 -20.95 -37.49 7.65
C ARG A 247 -20.69 -36.50 8.76
N THR A 248 -20.46 -36.95 9.98
CA THR A 248 -20.09 -36.07 11.11
C THR A 248 -18.72 -35.44 10.86
N ILE A 249 -17.73 -36.24 10.41
CA ILE A 249 -16.41 -35.72 10.03
C ILE A 249 -16.52 -34.70 8.89
N ASP A 250 -17.39 -34.98 7.90
CA ASP A 250 -17.66 -34.08 6.78
C ASP A 250 -18.14 -32.68 7.28
N MET A 251 -19.14 -32.67 8.16
CA MET A 251 -19.68 -31.41 8.72
C MET A 251 -18.61 -30.64 9.51
N ILE A 252 -17.86 -31.34 10.38
CA ILE A 252 -16.81 -30.70 11.19
C ILE A 252 -15.70 -30.13 10.30
N THR A 253 -15.32 -30.87 9.24
CA THR A 253 -14.29 -30.42 8.29
C THR A 253 -14.75 -29.16 7.53
N LEU A 254 -16.01 -29.13 7.08
CA LEU A 254 -16.58 -27.95 6.41
C LEU A 254 -16.64 -26.75 7.35
N GLU A 255 -17.08 -26.93 8.59
CA GLU A 255 -17.12 -25.85 9.59
C GLU A 255 -15.72 -25.33 9.91
N LEU A 256 -14.73 -26.24 10.07
CA LEU A 256 -13.34 -25.84 10.31
C LEU A 256 -12.78 -25.06 9.12
N GLN A 257 -13.02 -25.52 7.90
CA GLN A 257 -12.60 -24.83 6.67
C GLN A 257 -13.20 -23.41 6.60
N GLU A 258 -14.51 -23.26 6.86
CA GLU A 258 -15.17 -21.97 6.87
C GLU A 258 -14.58 -21.01 7.92
N ARG A 259 -14.37 -21.51 9.16
CA ARG A 259 -13.80 -20.71 10.23
C ARG A 259 -12.36 -20.28 9.92
N MET A 260 -11.56 -21.18 9.36
CA MET A 260 -10.18 -20.88 8.95
C MET A 260 -10.16 -19.85 7.81
N MET A 261 -11.04 -19.96 6.81
CA MET A 261 -11.14 -18.95 5.76
C MET A 261 -11.50 -17.58 6.34
N LYS A 262 -12.43 -17.50 7.30
CA LYS A 262 -12.83 -16.24 7.96
C LYS A 262 -11.66 -15.57 8.69
N THR A 263 -10.73 -16.33 9.29
CA THR A 263 -9.56 -15.74 9.97
C THR A 263 -8.55 -15.12 9.00
N ARG A 264 -8.64 -15.47 7.71
CA ARG A 264 -7.73 -14.99 6.66
C ARG A 264 -8.36 -13.90 5.78
N MET A 265 -9.64 -13.62 5.97
CA MET A 265 -10.34 -12.56 5.24
C MET A 265 -9.82 -11.19 5.65
N GLN A 266 -9.61 -10.33 4.67
CA GLN A 266 -9.16 -8.95 4.84
C GLN A 266 -10.03 -8.02 3.99
N PRO A 267 -10.32 -6.80 4.45
CA PRO A 267 -11.10 -5.85 3.68
C PRO A 267 -10.33 -5.38 2.44
N ILE A 268 -11.04 -5.21 1.32
CA ILE A 268 -10.45 -4.75 0.06
C ILE A 268 -9.85 -3.34 0.17
N SER A 269 -10.23 -2.58 1.20
CA SER A 269 -9.64 -1.27 1.52
C SER A 269 -8.13 -1.30 1.66
N GLN A 270 -7.52 -2.43 2.02
CA GLN A 270 -6.05 -2.57 2.08
C GLN A 270 -5.39 -2.38 0.69
N VAL A 271 -6.06 -2.81 -0.38
CA VAL A 271 -5.59 -2.58 -1.75
C VAL A 271 -6.03 -1.21 -2.25
N TRP A 272 -7.28 -0.84 -2.01
CA TRP A 272 -7.87 0.40 -2.51
C TRP A 272 -7.33 1.65 -1.85
N GLY A 273 -6.81 1.56 -0.62
CA GLY A 273 -6.22 2.70 0.10
C GLY A 273 -5.08 3.39 -0.66
N LYS A 274 -4.40 2.68 -1.57
CA LYS A 274 -3.31 3.22 -2.41
C LYS A 274 -3.78 3.83 -3.73
N PHE A 275 -5.01 3.56 -4.15
CA PHE A 275 -5.52 4.02 -5.45
C PHE A 275 -5.81 5.52 -5.55
N PRO A 276 -6.26 6.23 -4.50
CA PRO A 276 -6.43 7.69 -4.58
C PRO A 276 -5.14 8.39 -5.00
N ARG A 277 -4.01 7.98 -4.45
CA ARG A 277 -2.69 8.51 -4.83
C ARG A 277 -2.34 8.13 -6.28
N LEU A 278 -2.49 6.85 -6.64
CA LEU A 278 -2.25 6.39 -8.01
C LEU A 278 -3.06 7.18 -9.03
N VAL A 279 -4.36 7.40 -8.78
CA VAL A 279 -5.25 8.17 -9.66
C VAL A 279 -4.78 9.62 -9.78
N ARG A 280 -4.36 10.24 -8.67
CA ARG A 280 -3.82 11.59 -8.65
C ARG A 280 -2.57 11.71 -9.52
N ASP A 281 -1.57 10.84 -9.29
CA ASP A 281 -0.30 10.87 -10.01
C ASP A 281 -0.50 10.64 -11.52
N LEU A 282 -1.32 9.65 -11.90
CA LEU A 282 -1.66 9.38 -13.30
C LEU A 282 -2.47 10.50 -13.94
N SER A 283 -3.35 11.17 -13.20
CA SER A 283 -4.13 12.29 -13.69
C SER A 283 -3.26 13.49 -14.01
N GLN A 284 -2.26 13.78 -13.18
CA GLN A 284 -1.27 14.82 -13.42
C GLN A 284 -0.38 14.48 -14.62
N GLU A 285 0.10 13.23 -14.74
CA GLU A 285 0.91 12.77 -15.87
C GLU A 285 0.19 12.90 -17.21
N CYS A 286 -1.14 12.69 -17.22
CA CYS A 286 -1.97 12.73 -18.42
C CYS A 286 -2.65 14.09 -18.67
N ASP A 287 -2.41 15.13 -17.87
CA ASP A 287 -3.11 16.43 -17.92
C ASP A 287 -4.66 16.28 -17.85
N LYS A 288 -5.13 15.36 -16.99
CA LYS A 288 -6.56 15.06 -16.83
C LYS A 288 -7.01 15.37 -15.41
N LYS A 289 -8.32 15.64 -15.23
CA LYS A 289 -8.95 15.75 -13.91
C LYS A 289 -9.81 14.53 -13.68
N VAL A 290 -9.49 13.76 -12.63
CA VAL A 290 -10.20 12.51 -12.33
C VAL A 290 -10.53 12.44 -10.85
N GLU A 291 -11.78 12.11 -10.55
CA GLU A 291 -12.30 11.81 -9.21
C GLU A 291 -12.44 10.30 -9.04
N LEU A 292 -12.00 9.76 -7.92
CA LEU A 292 -12.13 8.35 -7.57
C LEU A 292 -13.20 8.16 -6.50
N ILE A 293 -14.22 7.36 -6.81
CA ILE A 293 -15.28 6.98 -5.87
C ILE A 293 -15.09 5.51 -5.50
N GLN A 294 -15.10 5.20 -4.19
CA GLN A 294 -14.95 3.84 -3.66
C GLN A 294 -16.21 3.44 -2.89
N ILE A 295 -16.83 2.31 -3.25
CA ILE A 295 -18.07 1.79 -2.67
C ILE A 295 -17.87 0.33 -2.29
N GLY A 296 -18.10 -0.04 -1.02
CA GLY A 296 -17.92 -1.41 -0.53
C GLY A 296 -16.47 -1.74 -0.18
N SER A 297 -15.70 -0.75 0.28
CA SER A 297 -14.31 -0.91 0.71
C SER A 297 -14.13 -1.85 1.91
N GLU A 298 -15.22 -2.14 2.62
CA GLU A 298 -15.31 -3.11 3.73
C GLU A 298 -15.49 -4.56 3.27
N THR A 299 -15.70 -4.81 1.96
CA THR A 299 -15.86 -6.17 1.43
C THR A 299 -14.63 -7.01 1.72
N GLU A 300 -14.81 -8.12 2.40
CA GLU A 300 -13.75 -9.02 2.81
C GLU A 300 -13.41 -10.03 1.72
N LEU A 301 -12.11 -10.21 1.46
CA LEU A 301 -11.56 -11.21 0.54
C LEU A 301 -10.43 -11.98 1.21
N ASP A 302 -10.20 -13.22 0.73
CA ASP A 302 -8.98 -13.94 1.11
C ASP A 302 -7.72 -13.18 0.68
N ARG A 303 -6.70 -13.18 1.55
CA ARG A 303 -5.43 -12.47 1.31
C ARG A 303 -4.79 -12.83 -0.04
N THR A 304 -4.81 -14.11 -0.43
CA THR A 304 -4.23 -14.54 -1.72
C THR A 304 -4.97 -13.90 -2.89
N LEU A 305 -6.29 -13.76 -2.79
CA LEU A 305 -7.08 -13.07 -3.80
C LEU A 305 -6.76 -11.58 -3.83
N LEU A 306 -6.62 -10.93 -2.67
CA LEU A 306 -6.24 -9.51 -2.58
C LEU A 306 -4.89 -9.24 -3.22
N ASP A 307 -3.89 -10.09 -2.94
CA ASP A 307 -2.55 -9.96 -3.53
C ASP A 307 -2.62 -10.19 -5.07
N GLY A 308 -3.40 -11.16 -5.52
CA GLY A 308 -3.53 -11.50 -6.94
C GLY A 308 -4.30 -10.47 -7.78
N ILE A 309 -5.26 -9.73 -7.20
CA ILE A 309 -6.05 -8.74 -7.94
C ILE A 309 -5.41 -7.35 -7.98
N ARG A 310 -4.43 -7.07 -7.13
CA ARG A 310 -3.82 -5.75 -7.00
C ARG A 310 -3.29 -5.21 -8.33
N ASP A 311 -2.43 -5.95 -9.00
CA ASP A 311 -1.82 -5.53 -10.27
C ASP A 311 -2.83 -5.42 -11.41
N PRO A 312 -3.78 -6.38 -11.61
CA PRO A 312 -4.91 -6.21 -12.49
C PRO A 312 -5.69 -4.91 -12.30
N LEU A 313 -6.06 -4.57 -11.05
CA LEU A 313 -6.80 -3.35 -10.74
C LEU A 313 -6.02 -2.09 -11.08
N VAL A 314 -4.73 -2.02 -10.71
CA VAL A 314 -3.83 -0.91 -11.07
C VAL A 314 -3.79 -0.71 -12.59
N HIS A 315 -3.70 -1.82 -13.35
CA HIS A 315 -3.65 -1.74 -14.80
C HIS A 315 -4.97 -1.24 -15.42
N ILE A 316 -6.11 -1.70 -14.90
CA ILE A 316 -7.43 -1.24 -15.35
C ILE A 316 -7.61 0.25 -15.07
N ILE A 317 -7.29 0.71 -13.84
CA ILE A 317 -7.36 2.13 -13.47
C ILE A 317 -6.47 2.98 -14.39
N ARG A 318 -5.24 2.53 -14.65
CA ARG A 318 -4.34 3.21 -15.59
C ARG A 318 -4.97 3.32 -17.00
N ASN A 319 -5.56 2.24 -17.51
CA ASN A 319 -6.22 2.25 -18.82
C ASN A 319 -7.43 3.18 -18.83
N SER A 320 -8.22 3.23 -17.77
CA SER A 320 -9.35 4.17 -17.66
C SER A 320 -8.87 5.63 -17.71
N ILE A 321 -7.76 5.96 -17.03
CA ILE A 321 -7.22 7.33 -17.05
C ILE A 321 -6.56 7.63 -18.40
N ASP A 322 -5.68 6.75 -18.90
CA ASP A 322 -4.86 7.00 -20.09
C ASP A 322 -5.72 7.02 -21.37
N HIS A 323 -6.70 6.11 -21.47
CA HIS A 323 -7.47 5.87 -22.69
C HIS A 323 -8.97 6.10 -22.57
N GLY A 324 -9.56 5.91 -21.37
CA GLY A 324 -11.00 6.02 -21.17
C GLY A 324 -11.44 7.47 -21.02
N ILE A 325 -10.89 8.17 -20.03
CA ILE A 325 -11.27 9.55 -19.68
C ILE A 325 -10.63 10.53 -20.64
N GLU A 326 -11.43 11.49 -21.16
CA GLU A 326 -11.00 12.55 -22.05
C GLU A 326 -10.36 13.71 -21.27
N THR A 327 -9.61 14.58 -21.96
CA THR A 327 -9.06 15.81 -21.37
C THR A 327 -10.19 16.74 -20.90
N PRO A 328 -9.98 17.62 -19.91
CA PRO A 328 -11.02 18.52 -19.40
C PRO A 328 -11.69 19.34 -20.49
N GLN A 329 -10.91 19.82 -21.46
CA GLN A 329 -11.45 20.61 -22.57
C GLN A 329 -12.33 19.76 -23.48
N SER A 330 -11.88 18.56 -23.88
CA SER A 330 -12.69 17.67 -24.74
C SER A 330 -13.97 17.22 -24.03
N ARG A 331 -13.95 17.05 -22.71
CA ARG A 331 -15.15 16.71 -21.92
C ARG A 331 -16.19 17.85 -21.98
N LEU A 332 -15.75 19.10 -21.82
CA LEU A 332 -16.63 20.25 -21.91
C LEU A 332 -17.24 20.38 -23.31
N GLU A 333 -16.48 20.14 -24.38
CA GLU A 333 -16.97 20.13 -25.78
C GLU A 333 -18.03 19.04 -26.02
N LEU A 334 -17.93 17.91 -25.32
CA LEU A 334 -18.90 16.80 -25.32
C LEU A 334 -20.08 17.02 -24.36
N GLY A 335 -20.14 18.16 -23.66
CA GLY A 335 -21.19 18.46 -22.70
C GLY A 335 -21.10 17.70 -21.38
N LYS A 336 -19.94 17.09 -21.07
CA LYS A 336 -19.63 16.44 -19.80
C LYS A 336 -19.04 17.45 -18.81
N LYS A 337 -18.95 17.06 -17.52
CA LYS A 337 -18.17 17.82 -16.52
C LYS A 337 -16.69 17.82 -16.90
N ASP A 338 -15.93 18.83 -16.53
CA ASP A 338 -14.49 18.92 -16.77
C ASP A 338 -13.68 17.82 -16.04
N THR A 339 -14.23 17.29 -14.97
CA THR A 339 -13.67 16.21 -14.17
C THR A 339 -14.32 14.87 -14.54
N GLY A 340 -13.49 13.86 -14.88
CA GLY A 340 -13.92 12.50 -15.11
C GLY A 340 -14.08 11.74 -13.78
N THR A 341 -14.89 10.69 -13.79
CA THR A 341 -15.15 9.89 -12.60
C THR A 341 -14.79 8.43 -12.84
N ILE A 342 -14.00 7.85 -11.92
CA ILE A 342 -13.77 6.41 -11.83
C ILE A 342 -14.47 5.92 -10.57
N THR A 343 -15.34 4.92 -10.70
CA THR A 343 -16.03 4.28 -9.58
C THR A 343 -15.53 2.86 -9.41
N LEU A 344 -14.99 2.58 -8.23
CA LEU A 344 -14.67 1.22 -7.77
C LEU A 344 -15.82 0.74 -6.88
N ARG A 345 -16.37 -0.41 -7.18
CA ARG A 345 -17.43 -1.02 -6.38
C ARG A 345 -17.08 -2.46 -6.07
N SER A 346 -17.24 -2.88 -4.83
CA SER A 346 -17.08 -4.26 -4.39
C SER A 346 -18.29 -4.72 -3.61
N MET A 347 -18.73 -5.97 -3.85
CA MET A 347 -19.86 -6.57 -3.18
C MET A 347 -19.78 -8.10 -3.21
N HIS A 348 -20.43 -8.74 -2.24
CA HIS A 348 -20.68 -10.18 -2.29
C HIS A 348 -21.99 -10.44 -3.04
N GLU A 349 -21.91 -11.27 -4.07
CA GLU A 349 -23.07 -11.68 -4.84
C GLU A 349 -23.00 -13.18 -5.19
N ASN A 350 -24.04 -13.93 -4.86
CA ASN A 350 -24.17 -15.38 -5.16
C ASN A 350 -22.95 -16.23 -4.72
N GLY A 351 -22.35 -15.89 -3.58
CA GLY A 351 -21.16 -16.61 -3.06
C GLY A 351 -19.84 -16.25 -3.76
N MET A 352 -19.84 -15.23 -4.60
CA MET A 352 -18.66 -14.66 -5.24
C MET A 352 -18.44 -13.23 -4.79
N VAL A 353 -17.21 -12.74 -4.90
CA VAL A 353 -16.91 -11.32 -4.79
C VAL A 353 -16.92 -10.72 -6.17
N VAL A 354 -17.73 -9.71 -6.37
CA VAL A 354 -17.82 -8.93 -7.61
C VAL A 354 -17.12 -7.60 -7.37
N ILE A 355 -16.13 -7.28 -8.22
CA ILE A 355 -15.41 -6.01 -8.21
C ILE A 355 -15.69 -5.34 -9.54
N GLU A 356 -16.31 -4.17 -9.49
CA GLU A 356 -16.65 -3.37 -10.66
C GLU A 356 -15.78 -2.11 -10.72
N ILE A 357 -15.21 -1.84 -11.87
CA ILE A 357 -14.49 -0.62 -12.18
C ILE A 357 -15.25 0.05 -13.32
N THR A 358 -15.76 1.25 -13.07
CA THR A 358 -16.54 2.00 -14.08
C THR A 358 -15.92 3.37 -14.28
N ASP A 359 -15.62 3.74 -15.51
CA ASP A 359 -15.26 5.11 -15.89
C ASP A 359 -16.40 5.77 -16.67
N ASP A 360 -16.49 7.10 -16.65
CA ASP A 360 -17.43 7.93 -17.41
C ASP A 360 -16.80 8.54 -18.68
N GLY A 361 -15.77 7.89 -19.21
CA GLY A 361 -15.02 8.31 -20.38
C GLY A 361 -15.75 8.10 -21.73
N GLY A 362 -14.99 8.07 -22.80
CA GLY A 362 -15.52 7.88 -24.17
C GLY A 362 -15.87 6.44 -24.55
N GLY A 363 -15.57 5.48 -23.63
CA GLY A 363 -15.73 4.06 -23.90
C GLY A 363 -14.68 3.50 -24.87
N ILE A 364 -14.84 2.22 -25.22
CA ILE A 364 -13.97 1.53 -26.17
C ILE A 364 -14.49 1.75 -27.60
N ASN A 365 -13.64 2.23 -28.48
CA ASN A 365 -13.99 2.42 -29.90
C ASN A 365 -14.00 1.06 -30.63
N ILE A 366 -15.17 0.40 -30.63
CA ILE A 366 -15.38 -0.92 -31.24
C ILE A 366 -14.97 -0.95 -32.72
N PRO A 367 -15.36 0.02 -33.59
CA PRO A 367 -14.89 0.07 -34.96
C PRO A 367 -13.35 0.09 -35.11
N LEU A 368 -12.66 0.79 -34.22
CA LEU A 368 -11.19 0.86 -34.22
C LEU A 368 -10.59 -0.50 -33.81
N VAL A 369 -11.17 -1.16 -32.81
CA VAL A 369 -10.75 -2.51 -32.39
C VAL A 369 -10.93 -3.50 -33.53
N ALA A 370 -12.09 -3.50 -34.20
CA ALA A 370 -12.36 -4.36 -35.33
C ALA A 370 -11.36 -4.13 -36.50
N LYS A 371 -11.10 -2.85 -36.83
CA LYS A 371 -10.12 -2.48 -37.85
C LYS A 371 -8.72 -3.03 -37.52
N LYS A 372 -8.25 -2.85 -36.28
CA LYS A 372 -6.95 -3.37 -35.83
C LYS A 372 -6.88 -4.90 -35.83
N ALA A 373 -7.98 -5.58 -35.47
CA ALA A 373 -8.05 -7.04 -35.55
C ALA A 373 -7.88 -7.54 -37.01
N VAL A 374 -8.44 -6.82 -37.98
CA VAL A 374 -8.26 -7.13 -39.42
C VAL A 374 -6.82 -6.82 -39.87
N GLU A 375 -6.25 -5.66 -39.50
CA GLU A 375 -4.86 -5.29 -39.82
C GLU A 375 -3.83 -6.27 -39.29
N LYS A 376 -4.10 -6.83 -38.09
CA LYS A 376 -3.26 -7.88 -37.47
C LYS A 376 -3.53 -9.29 -38.01
N GLY A 377 -4.45 -9.45 -38.94
CA GLY A 377 -4.79 -10.76 -39.55
C GLY A 377 -5.52 -11.71 -38.60
N LEU A 378 -6.09 -11.23 -37.50
CA LEU A 378 -6.81 -12.06 -36.51
C LEU A 378 -8.20 -12.46 -37.05
N VAL A 379 -8.78 -11.64 -37.91
CA VAL A 379 -10.09 -11.85 -38.52
C VAL A 379 -10.13 -11.24 -39.92
N SER A 380 -10.89 -11.84 -40.85
CA SER A 380 -11.12 -11.22 -42.17
C SER A 380 -12.12 -10.07 -42.07
N ALA A 381 -12.01 -9.05 -42.95
CA ALA A 381 -12.91 -7.90 -42.98
C ALA A 381 -14.39 -8.31 -43.13
N GLU A 382 -14.69 -9.34 -43.92
CA GLU A 382 -16.05 -9.86 -44.04
C GLU A 382 -16.61 -10.47 -42.76
N ARG A 383 -15.75 -11.12 -41.99
CA ARG A 383 -16.13 -11.74 -40.74
C ARG A 383 -16.24 -10.70 -39.64
N ALA A 384 -15.33 -9.71 -39.59
CA ALA A 384 -15.36 -8.61 -38.61
C ALA A 384 -16.70 -7.84 -38.67
N ASN A 385 -17.29 -7.63 -39.86
CA ASN A 385 -18.59 -6.98 -40.03
C ASN A 385 -19.79 -7.83 -39.51
N LYS A 386 -19.60 -9.10 -39.21
CA LYS A 386 -20.66 -10.01 -38.73
C LYS A 386 -20.54 -10.31 -37.23
N LEU A 387 -19.43 -9.93 -36.63
CA LEU A 387 -19.21 -10.14 -35.19
C LEU A 387 -20.04 -9.15 -34.38
N SER A 388 -20.51 -9.61 -33.23
CA SER A 388 -21.13 -8.73 -32.22
C SER A 388 -20.06 -7.88 -31.53
N ASP A 389 -20.47 -6.77 -30.94
CA ASP A 389 -19.59 -5.88 -30.18
C ASP A 389 -18.80 -6.64 -29.10
N ARG A 390 -19.42 -7.61 -28.44
CA ARG A 390 -18.79 -8.46 -27.44
C ARG A 390 -17.65 -9.30 -28.03
N GLU A 391 -17.87 -9.93 -29.18
CA GLU A 391 -16.85 -10.73 -29.86
C GLU A 391 -15.70 -9.86 -30.37
N ILE A 392 -15.97 -8.58 -30.71
CA ILE A 392 -14.92 -7.63 -31.11
C ILE A 392 -14.11 -7.21 -29.88
N ILE A 393 -14.75 -6.97 -28.73
CA ILE A 393 -14.08 -6.63 -27.47
C ILE A 393 -13.16 -7.77 -27.03
N ASP A 394 -13.53 -9.02 -27.24
CA ASP A 394 -12.70 -10.18 -26.90
C ASP A 394 -11.31 -10.16 -27.55
N PHE A 395 -11.11 -9.47 -28.69
CA PHE A 395 -9.78 -9.28 -29.28
C PHE A 395 -8.81 -8.49 -28.39
N ILE A 396 -9.32 -7.63 -27.47
CA ILE A 396 -8.50 -6.84 -26.56
C ILE A 396 -7.72 -7.73 -25.60
N TYR A 397 -8.23 -8.94 -25.32
CA TYR A 397 -7.59 -9.92 -24.46
C TYR A 397 -6.55 -10.80 -25.18
N LEU A 398 -6.33 -10.61 -26.47
CA LEU A 398 -5.33 -11.38 -27.19
C LEU A 398 -3.92 -10.82 -26.93
N PRO A 399 -2.91 -11.68 -26.75
CA PRO A 399 -1.53 -11.27 -26.51
C PRO A 399 -1.04 -10.29 -27.58
N GLY A 400 -0.48 -9.17 -27.12
CA GLY A 400 0.04 -8.14 -28.01
C GLY A 400 -1.00 -7.31 -28.76
N PHE A 401 -2.28 -7.39 -28.38
CA PHE A 401 -3.32 -6.54 -28.94
C PHE A 401 -3.35 -5.20 -28.17
N SER A 402 -2.51 -4.25 -28.58
CA SER A 402 -2.55 -2.87 -28.06
C SER A 402 -3.12 -1.94 -29.13
N THR A 403 -3.90 -0.97 -28.70
CA THR A 403 -4.40 0.10 -29.59
C THR A 403 -3.36 1.19 -29.84
N LYS A 404 -2.28 1.28 -29.05
CA LYS A 404 -1.16 2.22 -29.27
C LYS A 404 -0.12 1.65 -30.25
N GLU A 405 0.43 2.51 -31.11
CA GLU A 405 1.54 2.22 -32.03
C GLU A 405 2.91 2.36 -31.34
N VAL A 406 2.96 3.06 -30.21
CA VAL A 406 4.19 3.36 -29.48
C VAL A 406 4.17 2.63 -28.14
N ILE A 407 5.10 1.72 -27.96
CA ILE A 407 5.43 1.12 -26.66
C ILE A 407 6.14 2.22 -25.86
N THR A 408 5.41 2.95 -25.02
CA THR A 408 6.04 3.86 -24.07
C THR A 408 6.80 3.04 -23.03
N ASN A 409 8.07 3.33 -22.83
CA ASN A 409 9.02 2.66 -21.93
C ASN A 409 8.65 2.73 -20.43
N LEU A 410 7.51 3.32 -20.04
CA LEU A 410 7.06 3.46 -18.66
C LEU A 410 6.43 2.18 -18.06
N SER A 411 6.06 1.19 -18.90
CA SER A 411 5.66 -0.12 -18.40
C SER A 411 6.72 -1.12 -18.80
N GLY A 412 7.71 -1.35 -17.97
CA GLY A 412 8.87 -2.22 -18.21
C GLY A 412 8.57 -3.70 -18.55
N ARG A 413 7.31 -4.04 -18.77
CA ARG A 413 6.82 -5.32 -19.33
C ARG A 413 5.51 -4.98 -20.03
N GLY A 414 5.44 -4.87 -21.34
CA GLY A 414 4.24 -4.59 -22.14
C GLY A 414 2.97 -5.29 -21.61
N VAL A 415 2.40 -4.77 -20.52
CA VAL A 415 1.26 -5.36 -19.83
C VAL A 415 -0.01 -4.93 -20.55
N GLY A 416 -0.74 -5.88 -21.12
CA GLY A 416 -2.01 -5.67 -21.80
C GLY A 416 -3.18 -6.26 -21.00
N MET A 417 -4.40 -6.15 -21.55
CA MET A 417 -5.59 -6.77 -20.96
C MET A 417 -5.53 -8.31 -20.95
N ASP A 418 -4.69 -8.92 -21.79
CA ASP A 418 -4.34 -10.33 -21.78
C ASP A 418 -3.72 -10.75 -20.44
N VAL A 419 -2.80 -9.97 -19.90
CA VAL A 419 -2.16 -10.23 -18.60
C VAL A 419 -3.19 -10.04 -17.46
N VAL A 420 -4.05 -9.03 -17.52
CA VAL A 420 -5.15 -8.84 -16.55
C VAL A 420 -6.03 -10.09 -16.50
N ARG A 421 -6.47 -10.59 -17.67
CA ARG A 421 -7.30 -11.78 -17.77
C ARG A 421 -6.59 -13.03 -17.23
N THR A 422 -5.32 -13.21 -17.59
CA THR A 422 -4.52 -14.35 -17.13
C THR A 422 -4.34 -14.33 -15.61
N ASN A 423 -4.02 -13.17 -15.02
CA ASN A 423 -3.85 -13.03 -13.57
C ASN A 423 -5.15 -13.29 -12.82
N VAL A 424 -6.28 -12.74 -13.30
CA VAL A 424 -7.59 -12.99 -12.68
C VAL A 424 -7.99 -14.47 -12.81
N GLN A 425 -7.71 -15.11 -13.95
CA GLN A 425 -7.97 -16.54 -14.15
C GLN A 425 -7.11 -17.44 -13.26
N SER A 426 -5.86 -17.05 -13.00
CA SER A 426 -4.95 -17.82 -12.12
C SER A 426 -5.45 -17.91 -10.68
N ILE A 427 -6.24 -16.93 -10.23
CA ILE A 427 -6.88 -16.92 -8.91
C ILE A 427 -8.33 -17.42 -8.94
N GLY A 428 -8.76 -18.03 -10.06
CA GLY A 428 -10.09 -18.64 -10.22
C GLY A 428 -11.21 -17.66 -10.60
N GLY A 429 -10.87 -16.42 -10.98
CA GLY A 429 -11.83 -15.39 -11.38
C GLY A 429 -12.08 -15.30 -12.89
N SER A 430 -12.96 -14.39 -13.27
CA SER A 430 -13.25 -14.03 -14.67
C SER A 430 -13.31 -12.53 -14.83
N VAL A 431 -13.06 -12.02 -16.04
CA VAL A 431 -13.14 -10.59 -16.38
C VAL A 431 -14.09 -10.41 -17.53
N ASP A 432 -15.07 -9.53 -17.36
CA ASP A 432 -16.01 -9.10 -18.39
C ASP A 432 -15.89 -7.58 -18.62
N ILE A 433 -16.05 -7.14 -19.88
CA ILE A 433 -16.04 -5.72 -20.25
C ILE A 433 -17.38 -5.36 -20.89
N ALA A 434 -18.01 -4.33 -20.37
CA ALA A 434 -19.15 -3.65 -20.98
C ALA A 434 -18.74 -2.21 -21.30
N THR A 435 -19.02 -1.74 -22.51
CA THR A 435 -18.65 -0.39 -22.96
C THR A 435 -19.75 0.25 -23.77
N GLY A 436 -19.76 1.58 -23.79
CA GLY A 436 -20.72 2.39 -24.53
C GLY A 436 -20.27 3.85 -24.62
N SER A 437 -21.12 4.71 -25.14
CA SER A 437 -20.85 6.17 -25.27
C SER A 437 -20.73 6.90 -23.92
N GLN A 438 -21.05 6.23 -22.84
CA GLN A 438 -21.06 6.78 -21.47
C GLN A 438 -19.90 6.24 -20.61
N GLY A 439 -18.93 5.51 -21.22
CA GLY A 439 -17.77 4.97 -20.53
C GLY A 439 -17.63 3.47 -20.63
N THR A 440 -16.75 2.92 -19.80
CA THR A 440 -16.45 1.49 -19.74
C THR A 440 -16.71 0.97 -18.34
N LYS A 441 -17.24 -0.26 -18.24
CA LYS A 441 -17.42 -1.03 -17.01
C LYS A 441 -16.70 -2.37 -17.16
N ILE A 442 -15.84 -2.68 -16.25
CA ILE A 442 -15.08 -3.93 -16.16
C ILE A 442 -15.43 -4.63 -14.87
#